data_b238dea92ff3c6eb31438cc9d6eaa420
#
_entry.id   b238dea92ff3c6eb31438cc9d6eaa420
#
_cell.length_a   1.000
_cell.length_b   1.000
_cell.length_c   1.000
_cell.angle_alpha   90.00
_cell.angle_beta   90.00
_cell.angle_gamma   90.00
#
_symmetry.space_group_name_H-M   'P 1'
#
loop_
_entity.id
_entity.type
_entity.pdbx_description
1 polymer ?
#
loop_
_entity_poly.entity_id
_entity_poly.type
_entity_poly.pdbx_seq_one_letter_code
_entity_poly.pdbx_strand_id
1 'polypeptide(L)'
;MKKMLTTLIALMGFAALMAQDLSKIKVLNDSTFQNNKTYQQGNKYQRDAMLFVDMLADTHPYYIQKERREALLAGQQRLLADCARCESDSVFVQLLIRTLGPLHDKHTDVVEPSKLAAQKRKQQCDAQAPKASGDEGMMAYKGDLFHYTIDAAHALCYLQFNQCMDARTARNEALPRWDKLLAEMFAKLKEQGIKTLVVDAQYNNGGSSRLCDELMAYLCPLDKLQNLTTYLRFSRLMAAYNPRVGVAKQAWEAKGHVDELYRMPAGKLPANFVQPEVFDGKVIFVQGKRTFSSAGILMTLARDNHIGIIVGTTSTYSPSHYGEVMPYRLPNTNILGSICSKYFVRPDRAHAEDKTLEPDVPIDLSDKQAAWEQILRIAKQ
;
A
#
# COMPACT_ATOMS: atom_id res chain seq x y z
N MET A 1 5.39 2.59 26.40
CA MET A 1 4.34 2.22 25.45
C MET A 1 4.00 3.31 24.43
N LYS A 2 3.82 4.61 24.76
CA LYS A 2 3.54 5.68 23.76
C LYS A 2 4.64 5.94 22.71
N LYS A 3 5.92 5.70 23.02
CA LYS A 3 7.05 5.91 22.06
C LYS A 3 7.19 4.79 20.99
N MET A 4 6.69 3.57 21.25
CA MET A 4 6.71 2.48 20.26
C MET A 4 5.63 2.61 19.18
N LEU A 5 4.49 3.24 19.51
CA LEU A 5 3.38 3.39 18.56
C LEU A 5 3.68 4.41 17.46
N THR A 6 4.45 5.48 17.78
CA THR A 6 4.83 6.53 16.82
C THR A 6 5.87 6.03 15.78
N THR A 7 6.69 5.04 16.13
CA THR A 7 7.71 4.50 15.23
C THR A 7 7.12 3.52 14.20
N LEU A 8 6.00 2.87 14.50
CA LEU A 8 5.37 1.91 13.59
C LEU A 8 4.55 2.58 12.48
N ILE A 9 4.06 3.80 12.71
CA ILE A 9 3.25 4.56 11.72
C ILE A 9 4.12 5.13 10.58
N ALA A 10 5.36 5.51 10.87
CA ALA A 10 6.30 6.07 9.89
C ALA A 10 6.89 5.05 8.90
N LEU A 11 6.65 3.74 9.11
CA LEU A 11 7.31 2.68 8.33
C LEU A 11 6.67 2.37 6.96
N MET A 12 5.45 2.83 6.68
CA MET A 12 4.67 2.34 5.54
C MET A 12 4.62 3.27 4.34
N GLY A 13 4.47 4.58 4.51
CA GLY A 13 4.69 5.58 3.45
C GLY A 13 6.15 5.61 3.00
N PHE A 14 7.03 5.33 3.94
CA PHE A 14 8.45 5.12 3.74
C PHE A 14 8.76 3.96 2.77
N ALA A 15 8.03 2.85 2.82
CA ALA A 15 8.23 1.71 1.91
C ALA A 15 7.95 2.07 0.44
N ALA A 16 6.97 2.93 0.17
CA ALA A 16 6.67 3.40 -1.17
C ALA A 16 7.80 4.30 -1.73
N LEU A 17 8.38 5.17 -0.91
CA LEU A 17 9.54 6.00 -1.28
C LEU A 17 10.82 5.17 -1.44
N MET A 18 10.97 4.09 -0.67
CA MET A 18 12.12 3.19 -0.77
C MET A 18 12.23 2.50 -2.14
N ALA A 19 11.11 2.17 -2.76
CA ALA A 19 11.06 1.55 -4.08
C ALA A 19 11.30 2.55 -5.23
N GLN A 20 11.31 3.87 -4.95
CA GLN A 20 11.44 4.91 -5.98
C GLN A 20 12.91 5.24 -6.27
N ASP A 21 13.17 5.60 -7.54
CA ASP A 21 14.39 6.28 -7.95
C ASP A 21 14.29 7.76 -7.49
N LEU A 22 15.05 8.12 -6.47
CA LEU A 22 14.99 9.44 -5.84
C LEU A 22 15.31 10.58 -6.83
N SER A 23 16.04 10.31 -7.92
CA SER A 23 16.37 11.31 -8.94
C SER A 23 15.15 11.71 -9.77
N LYS A 24 14.13 10.85 -9.84
CA LYS A 24 12.89 11.06 -10.60
C LYS A 24 11.77 11.71 -9.80
N ILE A 25 11.98 11.91 -8.49
CA ILE A 25 10.97 12.54 -7.63
C ILE A 25 10.86 14.02 -7.99
N LYS A 26 9.63 14.43 -8.34
CA LYS A 26 9.35 15.83 -8.73
C LYS A 26 9.49 16.77 -7.54
N VAL A 27 10.15 17.88 -7.77
CA VAL A 27 10.18 19.01 -6.83
C VAL A 27 8.83 19.73 -6.94
N LEU A 28 8.25 20.10 -5.79
CA LEU A 28 7.01 20.87 -5.79
C LEU A 28 7.24 22.24 -6.43
N ASN A 29 6.28 22.64 -7.26
CA ASN A 29 6.33 23.96 -7.90
C ASN A 29 5.78 25.02 -6.93
N ASP A 30 6.57 26.04 -6.68
CA ASP A 30 6.25 27.18 -5.81
C ASP A 30 5.83 28.45 -6.56
N SER A 31 5.70 28.39 -7.88
CA SER A 31 5.41 29.57 -8.73
C SER A 31 4.17 30.36 -8.30
N THR A 32 3.15 29.67 -7.78
CA THR A 32 1.91 30.30 -7.28
C THR A 32 2.12 31.09 -5.98
N PHE A 33 3.24 30.86 -5.28
CA PHE A 33 3.56 31.51 -4.02
C PHE A 33 4.58 32.62 -4.15
N GLN A 34 5.20 32.81 -5.32
CA GLN A 34 6.27 33.80 -5.52
C GLN A 34 5.85 35.25 -5.19
N ASN A 35 4.56 35.58 -5.37
CA ASN A 35 4.00 36.90 -5.05
C ASN A 35 3.35 36.97 -3.65
N ASN A 36 3.40 35.88 -2.87
CA ASN A 36 2.82 35.84 -1.52
C ASN A 36 3.82 36.40 -0.51
N LYS A 37 3.46 37.48 0.19
CA LYS A 37 4.34 38.18 1.17
C LYS A 37 4.79 37.23 2.29
N THR A 38 3.89 36.39 2.82
CA THR A 38 4.23 35.44 3.89
C THR A 38 5.26 34.42 3.40
N TYR A 39 5.12 33.94 2.15
CA TYR A 39 6.08 33.05 1.53
C TYR A 39 7.46 33.73 1.35
N GLN A 40 7.49 34.94 0.79
CA GLN A 40 8.74 35.69 0.55
C GLN A 40 9.51 35.97 1.85
N GLN A 41 8.81 36.33 2.93
CA GLN A 41 9.40 36.70 4.22
C GLN A 41 9.68 35.45 5.11
N GLY A 42 9.10 34.30 4.78
CA GLY A 42 9.26 33.10 5.55
C GLY A 42 10.65 32.47 5.46
N ASN A 43 11.08 31.76 6.50
CA ASN A 43 12.27 30.93 6.45
C ASN A 43 12.00 29.68 5.56
N LYS A 44 13.03 28.83 5.33
CA LYS A 44 12.90 27.63 4.46
C LYS A 44 11.78 26.68 4.91
N TYR A 45 11.57 26.54 6.21
CA TYR A 45 10.55 25.65 6.77
C TYR A 45 9.15 26.21 6.61
N GLN A 46 8.96 27.50 6.79
CA GLN A 46 7.67 28.17 6.58
C GLN A 46 7.26 28.10 5.11
N ARG A 47 8.19 28.35 4.18
CA ARG A 47 7.93 28.22 2.73
C ARG A 47 7.49 26.83 2.35
N ASP A 48 8.23 25.82 2.80
CA ASP A 48 7.90 24.41 2.50
C ASP A 48 6.62 23.94 3.20
N ALA A 49 6.30 24.44 4.39
CA ALA A 49 5.04 24.16 5.08
C ALA A 49 3.83 24.70 4.29
N MET A 50 3.93 25.90 3.70
CA MET A 50 2.88 26.44 2.84
C MET A 50 2.64 25.58 1.61
N LEU A 51 3.69 25.17 0.92
CA LEU A 51 3.62 24.29 -0.25
C LEU A 51 3.06 22.92 0.11
N PHE A 52 3.48 22.37 1.24
CA PHE A 52 3.00 21.08 1.73
C PHE A 52 1.50 21.09 2.01
N VAL A 53 1.00 22.09 2.74
CA VAL A 53 -0.43 22.22 3.05
C VAL A 53 -1.26 22.39 1.77
N ASP A 54 -0.83 23.26 0.86
CA ASP A 54 -1.49 23.48 -0.42
C ASP A 54 -1.53 22.21 -1.28
N MET A 55 -0.40 21.51 -1.38
CA MET A 55 -0.31 20.27 -2.15
C MET A 55 -1.13 19.14 -1.51
N LEU A 56 -1.13 19.04 -0.19
CA LEU A 56 -1.94 18.08 0.55
C LEU A 56 -3.45 18.33 0.31
N ALA A 57 -3.86 19.61 0.41
CA ALA A 57 -5.23 20.05 0.13
C ALA A 57 -5.66 19.78 -1.32
N ASP A 58 -4.75 19.89 -2.29
CA ASP A 58 -5.03 19.69 -3.72
C ASP A 58 -5.05 18.19 -4.10
N THR A 59 -4.23 17.35 -3.44
CA THR A 59 -3.95 15.98 -3.94
C THR A 59 -4.70 14.89 -3.16
N HIS A 60 -4.76 14.98 -1.82
CA HIS A 60 -5.30 13.89 -1.02
C HIS A 60 -6.84 13.87 -1.07
N PRO A 61 -7.49 12.72 -1.41
CA PRO A 61 -8.95 12.64 -1.56
C PRO A 61 -9.74 13.02 -0.29
N TYR A 62 -9.15 12.85 0.91
CA TYR A 62 -9.76 13.22 2.18
C TYR A 62 -10.18 14.69 2.22
N TYR A 63 -9.40 15.58 1.60
CA TYR A 63 -9.64 17.02 1.58
C TYR A 63 -10.53 17.51 0.43
N ILE A 64 -11.23 16.59 -0.25
CA ILE A 64 -12.29 16.97 -1.19
C ILE A 64 -13.47 17.59 -0.44
N GLN A 65 -13.73 17.14 0.80
CA GLN A 65 -14.75 17.71 1.67
C GLN A 65 -14.31 19.10 2.14
N LYS A 66 -15.18 20.06 1.93
CA LYS A 66 -14.94 21.48 2.20
C LYS A 66 -14.49 21.73 3.65
N GLU A 67 -15.22 21.17 4.61
CA GLU A 67 -14.98 21.34 6.04
C GLU A 67 -13.61 20.80 6.46
N ARG A 68 -13.19 19.69 5.91
CA ARG A 68 -11.87 19.09 6.16
C ARG A 68 -10.75 19.93 5.56
N ARG A 69 -10.97 20.49 4.38
CA ARG A 69 -10.02 21.38 3.71
C ARG A 69 -9.88 22.70 4.47
N GLU A 70 -10.99 23.30 4.91
CA GLU A 70 -10.99 24.51 5.72
C GLU A 70 -10.28 24.31 7.05
N ALA A 71 -10.49 23.17 7.72
CA ALA A 71 -9.78 22.84 8.97
C ALA A 71 -8.26 22.71 8.75
N LEU A 72 -7.82 22.10 7.64
CA LEU A 72 -6.40 22.03 7.28
C LEU A 72 -5.81 23.45 7.07
N LEU A 73 -6.50 24.29 6.31
CA LEU A 73 -6.06 25.67 6.02
C LEU A 73 -6.06 26.55 7.27
N ALA A 74 -7.04 26.40 8.15
CA ALA A 74 -7.06 27.09 9.44
C ALA A 74 -5.88 26.68 10.34
N GLY A 75 -5.49 25.40 10.30
CA GLY A 75 -4.31 24.91 11.00
C GLY A 75 -2.97 25.41 10.47
N GLN A 76 -2.92 25.92 9.24
CA GLN A 76 -1.70 26.39 8.58
C GLN A 76 -1.02 27.53 9.35
N GLN A 77 -1.77 28.47 9.90
CA GLN A 77 -1.18 29.61 10.65
C GLN A 77 -0.37 29.12 11.87
N ARG A 78 -0.91 28.13 12.60
CA ARG A 78 -0.21 27.53 13.74
C ARG A 78 1.04 26.77 13.28
N LEU A 79 0.92 26.01 12.19
CA LEU A 79 2.07 25.31 11.60
C LEU A 79 3.19 26.30 11.22
N LEU A 80 2.84 27.44 10.59
CA LEU A 80 3.81 28.46 10.20
C LEU A 80 4.48 29.13 11.41
N ALA A 81 3.74 29.37 12.50
CA ALA A 81 4.30 29.88 13.74
C ALA A 81 5.28 28.91 14.40
N ASP A 82 4.98 27.60 14.37
CA ASP A 82 5.89 26.56 14.84
C ASP A 82 7.12 26.45 13.92
N CYS A 83 6.94 26.51 12.60
CA CYS A 83 8.03 26.51 11.61
C CYS A 83 8.96 27.71 11.70
N ALA A 84 8.47 28.88 12.17
CA ALA A 84 9.31 30.06 12.38
C ALA A 84 10.44 29.81 13.40
N ARG A 85 10.20 28.88 14.34
CA ARG A 85 11.14 28.50 15.42
C ARG A 85 11.86 27.18 15.15
N CYS A 86 11.73 26.66 13.92
CA CYS A 86 12.27 25.36 13.58
C CYS A 86 13.78 25.44 13.37
N GLU A 87 14.54 24.64 14.12
CA GLU A 87 16.01 24.65 14.10
C GLU A 87 16.62 23.51 13.26
N SER A 88 15.84 22.49 12.94
CA SER A 88 16.33 21.33 12.19
C SER A 88 15.27 20.69 11.29
N ASP A 89 15.73 20.00 10.26
CA ASP A 89 14.88 19.22 9.36
C ASP A 89 14.11 18.14 10.11
N SER A 90 14.69 17.56 11.18
CA SER A 90 14.04 16.54 11.99
C SER A 90 12.83 17.09 12.76
N VAL A 91 12.94 18.29 13.34
CA VAL A 91 11.82 18.97 13.99
C VAL A 91 10.75 19.32 12.98
N PHE A 92 11.15 19.84 11.82
CA PHE A 92 10.22 20.17 10.73
C PHE A 92 9.42 18.96 10.26
N VAL A 93 10.07 17.81 10.00
CA VAL A 93 9.38 16.57 9.62
C VAL A 93 8.36 16.16 10.67
N GLN A 94 8.66 16.31 11.97
CA GLN A 94 7.68 16.00 13.03
C GLN A 94 6.45 16.93 13.00
N LEU A 95 6.65 18.22 12.66
CA LEU A 95 5.54 19.18 12.50
C LEU A 95 4.65 18.78 11.31
N LEU A 96 5.24 18.39 10.18
CA LEU A 96 4.49 17.92 9.01
C LEU A 96 3.73 16.61 9.31
N ILE A 97 4.37 15.62 9.98
CA ILE A 97 3.72 14.37 10.39
C ILE A 97 2.50 14.65 11.29
N ARG A 98 2.57 15.61 12.21
CA ARG A 98 1.42 16.00 13.04
C ARG A 98 0.26 16.52 12.19
N THR A 99 0.55 17.24 11.11
CA THR A 99 -0.46 17.76 10.17
C THR A 99 -1.17 16.62 9.42
N LEU A 100 -0.51 15.46 9.24
CA LEU A 100 -1.11 14.27 8.63
C LEU A 100 -2.03 13.48 9.58
N GLY A 101 -1.99 13.75 10.88
CA GLY A 101 -2.73 12.99 11.90
C GLY A 101 -4.21 12.73 11.59
N PRO A 102 -4.99 13.72 11.12
CA PRO A 102 -6.40 13.54 10.80
C PRO A 102 -6.70 12.58 9.64
N LEU A 103 -5.72 12.29 8.78
CA LEU A 103 -5.92 11.41 7.62
C LEU A 103 -6.15 9.95 8.00
N HIS A 104 -5.55 9.51 9.12
CA HIS A 104 -5.47 8.09 9.47
C HIS A 104 -4.99 7.21 8.30
N ASP A 105 -4.20 7.79 7.40
CA ASP A 105 -3.64 7.16 6.22
C ASP A 105 -2.16 6.81 6.46
N LYS A 106 -1.79 5.59 6.11
CA LYS A 106 -0.42 5.08 6.28
C LYS A 106 0.43 5.17 5.00
N HIS A 107 -0.15 5.63 3.89
CA HIS A 107 0.55 5.80 2.63
C HIS A 107 1.03 7.24 2.41
N THR A 108 0.36 8.23 3.03
CA THR A 108 0.78 9.63 3.01
C THR A 108 1.78 9.88 4.12
N ASP A 109 3.01 10.31 3.75
CA ASP A 109 4.12 10.42 4.71
C ASP A 109 5.15 11.48 4.27
N VAL A 110 6.02 11.86 5.20
CA VAL A 110 7.18 12.73 5.00
C VAL A 110 8.42 12.14 5.65
N VAL A 111 9.57 12.28 5.00
CA VAL A 111 10.82 11.69 5.47
C VAL A 111 12.05 12.53 5.12
N GLU A 112 13.01 12.57 6.03
CA GLU A 112 14.32 13.14 5.77
C GLU A 112 15.11 12.28 4.76
N PRO A 113 15.74 12.89 3.73
CA PRO A 113 16.54 12.14 2.75
C PRO A 113 17.65 11.29 3.39
N SER A 114 18.28 11.80 4.46
CA SER A 114 19.33 11.11 5.22
C SER A 114 18.81 9.82 5.87
N LYS A 115 17.63 9.85 6.48
CA LYS A 115 16.99 8.68 7.09
C LYS A 115 16.59 7.66 6.03
N LEU A 116 16.06 8.10 4.89
CA LEU A 116 15.75 7.24 3.75
C LEU A 116 17.00 6.54 3.22
N ALA A 117 18.10 7.28 3.03
CA ALA A 117 19.37 6.71 2.57
C ALA A 117 19.96 5.70 3.56
N ALA A 118 19.91 6.01 4.86
CA ALA A 118 20.40 5.11 5.92
C ALA A 118 19.61 3.80 5.93
N GLN A 119 18.30 3.87 5.77
CA GLN A 119 17.45 2.68 5.76
C GLN A 119 17.62 1.85 4.47
N LYS A 120 17.82 2.48 3.31
CA LYS A 120 18.18 1.77 2.07
C LYS A 120 19.48 0.97 2.24
N ARG A 121 20.51 1.59 2.84
CA ARG A 121 21.79 0.89 3.16
C ARG A 121 21.55 -0.29 4.11
N LYS A 122 20.78 -0.07 5.18
CA LYS A 122 20.47 -1.13 6.14
C LYS A 122 19.75 -2.31 5.47
N GLN A 123 18.75 -2.06 4.64
CA GLN A 123 18.05 -3.12 3.90
C GLN A 123 18.98 -3.89 2.95
N GLN A 124 19.92 -3.20 2.29
CA GLN A 124 20.92 -3.84 1.45
C GLN A 124 21.88 -4.72 2.28
N CYS A 125 22.31 -4.25 3.46
CA CYS A 125 23.13 -5.04 4.38
C CYS A 125 22.37 -6.24 4.93
N ASP A 126 21.10 -6.05 5.35
CA ASP A 126 20.26 -7.13 5.90
C ASP A 126 19.96 -8.21 4.82
N ALA A 127 19.82 -7.79 3.55
CA ALA A 127 19.65 -8.73 2.42
C ALA A 127 20.91 -9.55 2.11
N GLN A 128 22.10 -9.06 2.49
CA GLN A 128 23.38 -9.73 2.31
C GLN A 128 23.84 -10.48 3.57
N ALA A 129 23.19 -10.23 4.72
CA ALA A 129 23.52 -10.92 5.95
C ALA A 129 23.15 -12.41 5.86
N PRO A 130 23.94 -13.33 6.44
CA PRO A 130 23.54 -14.71 6.56
C PRO A 130 22.20 -14.78 7.28
N LYS A 131 21.21 -15.47 6.66
CA LYS A 131 19.91 -15.67 7.30
C LYS A 131 20.15 -16.36 8.63
N ALA A 132 19.66 -15.75 9.72
CA ALA A 132 19.75 -16.36 11.04
C ALA A 132 19.06 -17.73 10.96
N SER A 133 19.82 -18.79 11.20
CA SER A 133 19.38 -20.17 11.28
C SER A 133 18.60 -20.36 12.58
N GLY A 134 17.32 -20.05 12.61
CA GLY A 134 16.56 -20.14 13.85
C GLY A 134 15.05 -20.30 13.68
N ASP A 135 14.53 -19.96 12.52
CA ASP A 135 13.10 -20.11 12.24
C ASP A 135 12.94 -21.32 11.31
N GLU A 136 12.72 -22.49 11.89
CA GLU A 136 12.46 -23.74 11.16
C GLU A 136 10.95 -23.98 11.04
N GLY A 137 10.52 -24.68 9.96
CA GLY A 137 9.14 -25.03 9.74
C GLY A 137 8.52 -24.42 8.50
N MET A 138 7.28 -24.84 8.23
CA MET A 138 6.55 -24.47 7.00
C MET A 138 6.33 -22.96 6.89
N MET A 139 6.00 -22.29 7.98
CA MET A 139 5.69 -20.86 8.03
C MET A 139 6.92 -19.96 8.29
N ALA A 140 8.12 -20.52 8.34
CA ALA A 140 9.36 -19.74 8.53
C ALA A 140 9.57 -18.76 7.37
N TYR A 141 9.99 -17.52 7.69
CA TYR A 141 10.31 -16.52 6.68
C TYR A 141 11.63 -16.86 5.97
N LYS A 142 11.59 -17.18 4.68
CA LYS A 142 12.77 -17.56 3.90
C LYS A 142 13.50 -16.40 3.24
N GLY A 143 12.97 -15.18 3.35
CA GLY A 143 13.59 -13.95 2.82
C GLY A 143 13.54 -13.81 1.30
N ASP A 144 12.77 -14.63 0.61
CA ASP A 144 12.45 -14.51 -0.80
C ASP A 144 11.18 -13.70 -1.03
N LEU A 145 10.87 -13.40 -2.29
CA LEU A 145 9.65 -12.66 -2.65
C LEU A 145 8.40 -13.55 -2.53
N PHE A 146 8.55 -14.81 -2.95
CA PHE A 146 7.50 -15.81 -2.92
C PHE A 146 8.07 -17.19 -3.24
N HIS A 147 7.47 -18.22 -2.66
CA HIS A 147 7.71 -19.63 -2.99
C HIS A 147 6.52 -20.47 -2.60
N TYR A 148 6.42 -21.69 -3.13
CA TYR A 148 5.44 -22.66 -2.66
C TYR A 148 6.09 -24.00 -2.28
N THR A 149 5.39 -24.73 -1.45
CA THR A 149 5.74 -26.09 -1.02
C THR A 149 4.47 -26.96 -1.05
N ILE A 150 4.55 -28.12 -1.66
CA ILE A 150 3.47 -29.10 -1.61
C ILE A 150 3.72 -30.06 -0.45
N ASP A 151 2.77 -30.12 0.47
CA ASP A 151 2.72 -31.10 1.56
C ASP A 151 1.80 -32.24 1.12
N ALA A 152 2.40 -33.25 0.50
CA ALA A 152 1.66 -34.41 0.01
C ALA A 152 0.99 -35.22 1.13
N ALA A 153 1.58 -35.21 2.36
CA ALA A 153 1.00 -35.96 3.50
C ALA A 153 -0.35 -35.37 3.94
N HIS A 154 -0.55 -34.07 3.72
CA HIS A 154 -1.79 -33.38 4.07
C HIS A 154 -2.63 -32.96 2.83
N ALA A 155 -2.21 -33.37 1.62
CA ALA A 155 -2.83 -32.98 0.34
C ALA A 155 -3.02 -31.44 0.22
N LEU A 156 -1.99 -30.67 0.60
CA LEU A 156 -2.02 -29.23 0.76
C LEU A 156 -0.86 -28.58 0.03
N CYS A 157 -1.10 -27.41 -0.55
CA CYS A 157 -0.06 -26.50 -1.02
C CYS A 157 0.03 -25.27 -0.10
N TYR A 158 1.25 -24.93 0.33
CA TYR A 158 1.56 -23.71 1.07
C TYR A 158 2.30 -22.77 0.14
N LEU A 159 1.68 -21.62 -0.15
CA LEU A 159 2.24 -20.52 -0.92
C LEU A 159 2.62 -19.37 0.04
N GLN A 160 3.91 -19.15 0.26
CA GLN A 160 4.38 -17.97 0.97
C GLN A 160 4.53 -16.82 -0.01
N PHE A 161 3.70 -15.79 0.14
CA PHE A 161 3.64 -14.61 -0.72
C PHE A 161 4.10 -13.39 0.06
N ASN A 162 5.42 -13.14 0.09
CA ASN A 162 6.06 -12.16 0.98
C ASN A 162 6.05 -10.73 0.45
N GLN A 163 5.93 -10.54 -0.89
CA GLN A 163 5.96 -9.23 -1.51
C GLN A 163 5.23 -9.22 -2.86
N CYS A 164 4.44 -8.18 -3.10
CA CYS A 164 3.80 -7.95 -4.40
C CYS A 164 4.79 -7.35 -5.42
N MET A 165 5.89 -8.07 -5.68
CA MET A 165 6.96 -7.69 -6.62
C MET A 165 7.50 -8.92 -7.34
N ASP A 166 7.83 -8.78 -8.63
CA ASP A 166 8.48 -9.79 -9.46
C ASP A 166 9.42 -9.13 -10.50
N ALA A 167 10.06 -9.93 -11.34
CA ALA A 167 10.95 -9.46 -12.41
C ALA A 167 10.30 -8.38 -13.28
N ARG A 168 9.01 -8.53 -13.61
CA ARG A 168 8.28 -7.61 -14.51
C ARG A 168 7.99 -6.28 -13.83
N THR A 169 7.53 -6.31 -12.58
CA THR A 169 7.16 -5.11 -11.82
C THR A 169 8.38 -4.31 -11.37
N ALA A 170 9.47 -5.00 -11.03
CA ALA A 170 10.75 -4.39 -10.65
C ALA A 170 11.62 -4.01 -11.86
N ARG A 171 11.29 -4.47 -13.08
CA ARG A 171 12.13 -4.38 -14.28
C ARG A 171 13.55 -4.91 -14.03
N ASN A 172 13.63 -6.06 -13.38
CA ASN A 172 14.87 -6.73 -13.02
C ASN A 172 14.75 -8.24 -13.31
N GLU A 173 15.38 -8.70 -14.38
CA GLU A 173 15.33 -10.09 -14.82
C GLU A 173 16.01 -11.08 -13.86
N ALA A 174 16.81 -10.60 -12.91
CA ALA A 174 17.40 -11.46 -11.88
C ALA A 174 16.37 -11.90 -10.81
N LEU A 175 15.19 -11.28 -10.77
CA LEU A 175 14.13 -11.65 -9.85
C LEU A 175 13.25 -12.76 -10.46
N PRO A 176 12.58 -13.55 -9.60
CA PRO A 176 11.65 -14.59 -10.07
C PRO A 176 10.42 -13.99 -10.76
N ARG A 177 9.76 -14.80 -11.59
CA ARG A 177 8.55 -14.48 -12.33
C ARG A 177 7.33 -15.06 -11.61
N TRP A 178 6.45 -14.20 -11.12
CA TRP A 178 5.23 -14.59 -10.42
C TRP A 178 4.26 -15.39 -11.29
N ASP A 179 4.01 -14.92 -12.51
CA ASP A 179 3.13 -15.61 -13.47
C ASP A 179 3.60 -17.02 -13.81
N LYS A 180 4.91 -17.24 -13.93
CA LYS A 180 5.48 -18.58 -14.16
C LYS A 180 5.31 -19.47 -12.94
N LEU A 181 5.56 -18.94 -11.74
CA LEU A 181 5.36 -19.69 -10.49
C LEU A 181 3.90 -20.13 -10.35
N LEU A 182 2.94 -19.22 -10.58
CA LEU A 182 1.51 -19.56 -10.50
C LEU A 182 1.14 -20.64 -11.49
N ALA A 183 1.54 -20.50 -12.77
CA ALA A 183 1.23 -21.49 -13.80
C ALA A 183 1.78 -22.87 -13.44
N GLU A 184 3.04 -22.95 -12.97
CA GLU A 184 3.66 -24.19 -12.53
C GLU A 184 2.96 -24.77 -11.29
N MET A 185 2.72 -23.94 -10.28
CA MET A 185 2.07 -24.35 -9.04
C MET A 185 0.69 -24.95 -9.30
N PHE A 186 -0.20 -24.23 -9.98
CA PHE A 186 -1.57 -24.71 -10.21
C PHE A 186 -1.62 -25.94 -11.13
N ALA A 187 -0.69 -26.08 -12.09
CA ALA A 187 -0.56 -27.30 -12.87
C ALA A 187 -0.23 -28.51 -11.97
N LYS A 188 0.73 -28.35 -11.04
CA LYS A 188 1.08 -29.41 -10.07
C LYS A 188 -0.05 -29.70 -9.08
N LEU A 189 -0.81 -28.68 -8.63
CA LEU A 189 -1.96 -28.91 -7.76
C LEU A 189 -2.98 -29.82 -8.45
N LYS A 190 -3.26 -29.54 -9.72
CA LYS A 190 -4.17 -30.36 -10.53
C LYS A 190 -3.63 -31.78 -10.74
N GLU A 191 -2.38 -31.93 -11.17
CA GLU A 191 -1.72 -33.22 -11.42
C GLU A 191 -1.72 -34.09 -10.17
N GLN A 192 -1.44 -33.51 -8.99
CA GLN A 192 -1.33 -34.25 -7.73
C GLN A 192 -2.64 -34.32 -6.95
N GLY A 193 -3.75 -33.79 -7.49
CA GLY A 193 -5.05 -33.81 -6.83
C GLY A 193 -5.12 -33.02 -5.51
N ILE A 194 -4.27 -31.97 -5.36
CA ILE A 194 -4.24 -31.14 -4.17
C ILE A 194 -5.52 -30.29 -4.09
N LYS A 195 -6.21 -30.34 -2.95
CA LYS A 195 -7.50 -29.69 -2.73
C LYS A 195 -7.48 -28.59 -1.67
N THR A 196 -6.32 -28.29 -1.08
CA THR A 196 -6.18 -27.16 -0.15
C THR A 196 -5.00 -26.29 -0.54
N LEU A 197 -5.23 -25.00 -0.67
CA LEU A 197 -4.21 -23.96 -0.89
C LEU A 197 -4.17 -23.03 0.31
N VAL A 198 -3.02 -22.92 0.95
CA VAL A 198 -2.75 -21.90 1.97
C VAL A 198 -1.94 -20.77 1.34
N VAL A 199 -2.48 -19.55 1.33
CA VAL A 199 -1.81 -18.33 0.84
C VAL A 199 -1.36 -17.51 2.03
N ASP A 200 -0.07 -17.59 2.36
CA ASP A 200 0.51 -16.86 3.49
C ASP A 200 1.06 -15.50 3.05
N ALA A 201 0.34 -14.44 3.39
CA ALA A 201 0.74 -13.06 3.17
C ALA A 201 1.07 -12.31 4.48
N GLN A 202 1.37 -13.04 5.58
CA GLN A 202 1.64 -12.41 6.89
C GLN A 202 2.81 -11.41 6.87
N TYR A 203 3.76 -11.58 5.94
CA TYR A 203 4.93 -10.72 5.79
C TYR A 203 4.80 -9.68 4.67
N ASN A 204 3.70 -9.70 3.89
CA ASN A 204 3.54 -8.94 2.66
C ASN A 204 3.09 -7.49 2.92
N ASN A 205 3.99 -6.55 2.73
CA ASN A 205 3.69 -5.10 2.84
C ASN A 205 3.02 -4.51 1.58
N GLY A 206 2.68 -5.34 0.58
CA GLY A 206 2.09 -4.87 -0.67
C GLY A 206 3.12 -4.67 -1.79
N GLY A 207 2.81 -3.78 -2.69
CA GLY A 207 3.55 -3.48 -3.92
C GLY A 207 2.62 -3.36 -5.12
N SER A 208 2.89 -4.07 -6.20
CA SER A 208 2.03 -4.07 -7.38
C SER A 208 0.79 -4.95 -7.20
N SER A 209 -0.41 -4.38 -7.30
CA SER A 209 -1.68 -5.13 -7.24
C SER A 209 -1.80 -6.17 -8.34
N ARG A 210 -1.07 -6.01 -9.44
CA ARG A 210 -1.05 -6.96 -10.55
C ARG A 210 -0.79 -8.40 -10.09
N LEU A 211 0.10 -8.61 -9.10
CA LEU A 211 0.40 -9.95 -8.61
C LEU A 211 -0.81 -10.56 -7.87
N CYS A 212 -1.54 -9.71 -7.15
CA CYS A 212 -2.77 -10.13 -6.48
C CYS A 212 -3.87 -10.46 -7.51
N ASP A 213 -4.03 -9.63 -8.55
CA ASP A 213 -4.99 -9.86 -9.63
C ASP A 213 -4.68 -11.17 -10.38
N GLU A 214 -3.40 -11.45 -10.65
CA GLU A 214 -2.96 -12.70 -11.29
C GLU A 214 -3.25 -13.92 -10.41
N LEU A 215 -3.07 -13.84 -9.09
CA LEU A 215 -3.47 -14.92 -8.17
C LEU A 215 -4.99 -15.11 -8.15
N MET A 216 -5.75 -14.00 -8.04
CA MET A 216 -7.21 -14.05 -8.03
C MET A 216 -7.80 -14.70 -9.27
N ALA A 217 -7.14 -14.58 -10.44
CA ALA A 217 -7.56 -15.24 -11.66
C ALA A 217 -7.57 -16.77 -11.55
N TYR A 218 -6.72 -17.38 -10.73
CA TYR A 218 -6.73 -18.81 -10.43
C TYR A 218 -7.72 -19.21 -9.33
N LEU A 219 -8.23 -18.24 -8.56
CA LEU A 219 -9.11 -18.52 -7.41
C LEU A 219 -10.59 -18.25 -7.70
N CYS A 220 -10.88 -17.40 -8.70
CA CYS A 220 -12.26 -17.14 -9.12
C CYS A 220 -12.33 -16.65 -10.57
N PRO A 221 -13.49 -16.77 -11.25
CA PRO A 221 -13.73 -16.11 -12.53
C PRO A 221 -13.68 -14.59 -12.36
N LEU A 222 -12.74 -13.90 -13.05
CA LEU A 222 -12.55 -12.46 -12.86
C LEU A 222 -13.74 -11.60 -13.33
N ASP A 223 -14.56 -12.09 -14.22
CA ASP A 223 -15.80 -11.43 -14.67
C ASP A 223 -16.90 -11.41 -13.60
N LYS A 224 -16.79 -12.29 -12.59
CA LYS A 224 -17.69 -12.35 -11.43
C LYS A 224 -17.13 -11.65 -10.19
N LEU A 225 -15.84 -11.29 -10.20
CA LEU A 225 -15.17 -10.66 -9.06
C LEU A 225 -15.73 -9.26 -8.81
N GLN A 226 -16.32 -9.05 -7.64
CA GLN A 226 -16.66 -7.72 -7.16
C GLN A 226 -15.37 -7.02 -6.73
N ASN A 227 -14.95 -6.00 -7.48
CA ASN A 227 -13.71 -5.29 -7.23
C ASN A 227 -13.94 -4.00 -6.44
N LEU A 228 -12.86 -3.40 -5.93
CA LEU A 228 -12.89 -2.10 -5.27
C LEU A 228 -13.47 -1.04 -6.21
N THR A 229 -14.30 -0.13 -5.67
CA THR A 229 -14.61 1.11 -6.37
C THR A 229 -13.50 2.11 -6.12
N THR A 230 -12.91 2.62 -7.18
CA THR A 230 -11.79 3.57 -7.11
C THR A 230 -12.27 4.99 -7.43
N TYR A 231 -11.93 5.91 -6.54
CA TYR A 231 -12.13 7.33 -6.73
C TYR A 231 -10.78 8.02 -6.85
N LEU A 232 -10.62 8.88 -7.84
CA LEU A 232 -9.40 9.63 -8.14
C LEU A 232 -9.63 11.12 -7.84
N ARG A 233 -8.65 11.76 -7.21
CA ARG A 233 -8.56 13.21 -7.14
C ARG A 233 -7.55 13.71 -8.14
N PHE A 234 -8.00 14.40 -9.17
CA PHE A 234 -7.10 15.10 -10.10
C PHE A 234 -6.36 16.22 -9.38
N SER A 235 -5.03 16.27 -9.52
CA SER A 235 -4.21 17.24 -8.82
C SER A 235 -3.06 17.77 -9.67
N ARG A 236 -2.47 18.89 -9.24
CA ARG A 236 -1.28 19.47 -9.86
C ARG A 236 -0.06 18.54 -9.73
N LEU A 237 0.06 17.84 -8.60
CA LEU A 237 1.15 16.87 -8.41
C LEU A 237 1.05 15.73 -9.41
N MET A 238 -0.14 15.18 -9.65
CA MET A 238 -0.34 14.16 -10.67
C MET A 238 -0.02 14.70 -12.08
N ALA A 239 -0.45 15.92 -12.38
CA ALA A 239 -0.18 16.57 -13.67
C ALA A 239 1.32 16.79 -13.91
N ALA A 240 2.10 17.02 -12.86
CA ALA A 240 3.56 17.12 -12.94
C ALA A 240 4.24 15.81 -13.37
N TYR A 241 3.63 14.65 -13.03
CA TYR A 241 4.10 13.33 -13.48
C TYR A 241 3.53 12.93 -14.84
N ASN A 242 2.28 13.31 -15.12
CA ASN A 242 1.60 13.02 -16.37
C ASN A 242 0.75 14.22 -16.81
N PRO A 243 1.19 15.02 -17.80
CA PRO A 243 0.48 16.21 -18.24
C PRO A 243 -0.96 15.94 -18.74
N ARG A 244 -1.27 14.73 -19.21
CA ARG A 244 -2.62 14.34 -19.62
C ARG A 244 -3.62 14.41 -18.46
N VAL A 245 -3.15 14.25 -17.22
CA VAL A 245 -3.99 14.40 -16.02
C VAL A 245 -4.45 15.85 -15.87
N GLY A 246 -3.60 16.83 -16.19
CA GLY A 246 -3.97 18.25 -16.18
C GLY A 246 -5.10 18.55 -17.18
N VAL A 247 -5.01 18.00 -18.39
CA VAL A 247 -6.07 18.11 -19.40
C VAL A 247 -7.36 17.44 -18.93
N ALA A 248 -7.25 16.24 -18.35
CA ALA A 248 -8.42 15.52 -17.81
C ALA A 248 -9.09 16.30 -16.65
N LYS A 249 -8.28 16.91 -15.75
CA LYS A 249 -8.77 17.77 -14.67
C LYS A 249 -9.59 18.94 -15.23
N GLN A 250 -9.03 19.69 -16.18
CA GLN A 250 -9.72 20.82 -16.80
C GLN A 250 -11.03 20.39 -17.47
N ALA A 251 -11.04 19.26 -18.20
CA ALA A 251 -12.23 18.74 -18.84
C ALA A 251 -13.29 18.26 -17.83
N TRP A 252 -12.88 17.77 -16.66
CA TRP A 252 -13.75 17.37 -15.56
C TRP A 252 -14.39 18.58 -14.89
N GLU A 253 -13.59 19.58 -14.54
CA GLU A 253 -14.05 20.83 -13.92
C GLU A 253 -14.95 21.66 -14.85
N ALA A 254 -14.67 21.70 -16.17
CA ALA A 254 -15.50 22.37 -17.16
C ALA A 254 -16.91 21.79 -17.29
N LYS A 255 -17.14 20.56 -16.82
CA LYS A 255 -18.45 19.91 -16.73
C LYS A 255 -19.17 20.19 -15.41
N GLY A 256 -18.63 21.05 -14.56
CA GLY A 256 -19.22 21.43 -13.27
C GLY A 256 -18.78 20.59 -12.08
N HIS A 257 -17.89 19.62 -12.28
CA HIS A 257 -17.40 18.71 -11.21
C HIS A 257 -16.22 19.30 -10.43
N VAL A 258 -16.33 20.55 -10.04
CA VAL A 258 -15.35 21.22 -9.16
C VAL A 258 -15.47 20.62 -7.76
N ASP A 259 -14.31 20.29 -7.14
CA ASP A 259 -14.28 19.66 -5.82
C ASP A 259 -15.02 18.31 -5.73
N GLU A 260 -15.05 17.54 -6.81
CA GLU A 260 -15.59 16.19 -6.83
C GLU A 260 -14.51 15.15 -7.15
N LEU A 261 -14.64 13.96 -6.54
CA LEU A 261 -13.79 12.82 -6.89
C LEU A 261 -14.30 12.20 -8.20
N TYR A 262 -13.36 11.92 -9.09
CA TYR A 262 -13.65 11.18 -10.31
C TYR A 262 -13.77 9.68 -9.98
N ARG A 263 -14.99 9.13 -10.11
CA ARG A 263 -15.18 7.68 -10.03
C ARG A 263 -14.56 7.03 -11.27
N MET A 264 -13.51 6.28 -11.06
CA MET A 264 -12.86 5.56 -12.15
C MET A 264 -13.81 4.46 -12.70
N PRO A 265 -13.85 4.26 -14.01
CA PRO A 265 -14.58 3.13 -14.57
C PRO A 265 -13.95 1.82 -14.07
N ALA A 266 -14.76 0.79 -13.90
CA ALA A 266 -14.26 -0.55 -13.61
C ALA A 266 -13.25 -0.96 -14.70
N GLY A 267 -12.14 -1.55 -14.27
CA GLY A 267 -11.16 -2.10 -15.20
C GLY A 267 -11.82 -3.14 -16.11
N LYS A 268 -11.51 -3.08 -17.39
CA LYS A 268 -11.90 -4.15 -18.32
C LYS A 268 -10.77 -5.15 -18.41
N LEU A 269 -11.12 -6.43 -18.44
CA LEU A 269 -10.15 -7.47 -18.78
C LEU A 269 -9.57 -7.19 -20.18
N PRO A 270 -8.27 -7.42 -20.40
CA PRO A 270 -7.69 -7.31 -21.74
C PRO A 270 -8.46 -8.18 -22.76
N ALA A 271 -8.60 -7.71 -23.98
CA ALA A 271 -9.32 -8.45 -25.02
C ALA A 271 -8.74 -9.85 -25.30
N ASN A 272 -7.46 -10.03 -25.04
CA ASN A 272 -6.75 -11.30 -25.16
C ASN A 272 -6.58 -12.02 -23.81
N PHE A 273 -7.29 -11.61 -22.77
CA PHE A 273 -7.26 -12.30 -21.48
C PHE A 273 -7.89 -13.68 -21.63
N VAL A 274 -7.16 -14.68 -21.19
CA VAL A 274 -7.65 -16.05 -21.08
C VAL A 274 -7.73 -16.38 -19.60
N GLN A 275 -8.95 -16.66 -19.13
CA GLN A 275 -9.16 -17.09 -17.75
C GLN A 275 -8.45 -18.44 -17.54
N PRO A 276 -7.50 -18.53 -16.59
CA PRO A 276 -6.93 -19.83 -16.24
C PRO A 276 -8.00 -20.73 -15.61
N GLU A 277 -7.73 -22.02 -15.57
CA GLU A 277 -8.59 -22.96 -14.86
C GLU A 277 -8.66 -22.57 -13.39
N VAL A 278 -9.86 -22.38 -12.87
CA VAL A 278 -10.08 -21.95 -11.49
C VAL A 278 -9.86 -23.13 -10.55
N PHE A 279 -9.10 -22.92 -9.50
CA PHE A 279 -8.89 -23.89 -8.44
C PHE A 279 -10.21 -24.20 -7.72
N ASP A 280 -10.59 -25.44 -7.67
CA ASP A 280 -11.86 -25.92 -7.10
C ASP A 280 -11.76 -26.39 -5.64
N GLY A 281 -10.60 -26.16 -5.01
CA GLY A 281 -10.31 -26.57 -3.64
C GLY A 281 -10.57 -25.48 -2.60
N LYS A 282 -10.29 -25.83 -1.34
CA LYS A 282 -10.34 -24.89 -0.20
C LYS A 282 -9.16 -23.93 -0.27
N VAL A 283 -9.43 -22.64 -0.03
CA VAL A 283 -8.40 -21.61 0.09
C VAL A 283 -8.38 -21.07 1.52
N ILE A 284 -7.18 -20.98 2.12
CA ILE A 284 -6.94 -20.42 3.43
C ILE A 284 -5.94 -19.28 3.26
N PHE A 285 -6.32 -18.06 3.61
CA PHE A 285 -5.44 -16.91 3.58
C PHE A 285 -4.89 -16.62 4.97
N VAL A 286 -3.57 -16.46 5.10
CA VAL A 286 -2.94 -16.09 6.37
C VAL A 286 -2.63 -14.60 6.36
N GLN A 287 -3.29 -13.86 7.25
CA GLN A 287 -3.13 -12.43 7.44
C GLN A 287 -2.31 -12.15 8.69
N GLY A 288 -1.27 -11.34 8.58
CA GLY A 288 -0.44 -10.90 9.70
C GLY A 288 -0.43 -9.38 9.88
N LYS A 289 0.27 -8.90 10.90
CA LYS A 289 0.42 -7.45 11.18
C LYS A 289 1.15 -6.69 10.05
N ARG A 290 1.88 -7.38 9.19
CA ARG A 290 2.59 -6.78 8.06
C ARG A 290 1.81 -6.85 6.75
N THR A 291 0.71 -7.61 6.70
CA THR A 291 -0.19 -7.64 5.53
C THR A 291 -0.74 -6.23 5.30
N PHE A 292 -0.38 -5.61 4.15
CA PHE A 292 -0.71 -4.20 3.92
C PHE A 292 -0.83 -3.88 2.42
N SER A 293 -1.48 -2.73 2.09
CA SER A 293 -1.62 -2.21 0.72
C SER A 293 -2.17 -3.28 -0.23
N SER A 294 -1.51 -3.62 -1.33
CA SER A 294 -2.00 -4.60 -2.30
C SER A 294 -2.26 -5.98 -1.68
N ALA A 295 -1.47 -6.41 -0.70
CA ALA A 295 -1.77 -7.64 0.05
C ALA A 295 -3.02 -7.49 0.93
N GLY A 296 -3.26 -6.30 1.49
CA GLY A 296 -4.50 -5.99 2.19
C GLY A 296 -5.72 -5.98 1.25
N ILE A 297 -5.55 -5.46 0.02
CA ILE A 297 -6.57 -5.56 -1.03
C ILE A 297 -6.91 -7.01 -1.34
N LEU A 298 -5.91 -7.89 -1.48
CA LEU A 298 -6.11 -9.32 -1.71
C LEU A 298 -6.99 -9.93 -0.60
N MET A 299 -6.68 -9.67 0.68
CA MET A 299 -7.49 -10.17 1.81
C MET A 299 -8.91 -9.60 1.80
N THR A 300 -9.06 -8.29 1.51
CA THR A 300 -10.37 -7.65 1.41
C THR A 300 -11.22 -8.26 0.31
N LEU A 301 -10.63 -8.46 -0.88
CA LEU A 301 -11.34 -9.07 -2.01
C LEU A 301 -11.69 -10.54 -1.74
N ALA A 302 -10.78 -11.30 -1.11
CA ALA A 302 -11.06 -12.67 -0.71
C ALA A 302 -12.27 -12.75 0.24
N ARG A 303 -12.33 -11.87 1.24
CA ARG A 303 -13.45 -11.75 2.19
C ARG A 303 -14.75 -11.39 1.47
N ASP A 304 -14.75 -10.29 0.73
CA ASP A 304 -15.97 -9.70 0.18
C ASP A 304 -16.54 -10.52 -0.99
N ASN A 305 -15.74 -11.39 -1.61
CA ASN A 305 -16.16 -12.33 -2.65
C ASN A 305 -16.29 -13.77 -2.15
N HIS A 306 -16.16 -14.02 -0.84
CA HIS A 306 -16.26 -15.35 -0.23
C HIS A 306 -15.29 -16.39 -0.85
N ILE A 307 -14.08 -15.96 -1.18
CA ILE A 307 -13.02 -16.79 -1.77
C ILE A 307 -12.14 -17.36 -0.65
N GLY A 308 -12.63 -18.38 0.04
CA GLY A 308 -11.91 -19.01 1.14
C GLY A 308 -12.06 -18.29 2.47
N ILE A 309 -11.23 -18.63 3.44
CA ILE A 309 -11.26 -18.13 4.82
C ILE A 309 -9.95 -17.39 5.16
N ILE A 310 -10.05 -16.36 5.98
CA ILE A 310 -8.90 -15.60 6.45
C ILE A 310 -8.59 -16.06 7.88
N VAL A 311 -7.35 -16.46 8.13
CA VAL A 311 -6.84 -16.81 9.45
C VAL A 311 -5.70 -15.89 9.86
N GLY A 312 -5.39 -15.81 11.15
CA GLY A 312 -4.26 -15.05 11.67
C GLY A 312 -4.65 -13.90 12.58
N THR A 313 -4.12 -12.70 12.34
CA THR A 313 -4.32 -11.55 13.22
C THR A 313 -5.18 -10.46 12.56
N THR A 314 -5.88 -9.67 13.37
CA THR A 314 -6.57 -8.44 12.93
C THR A 314 -5.61 -7.57 12.09
N SER A 315 -6.09 -7.05 10.97
CA SER A 315 -5.29 -6.22 10.10
C SER A 315 -4.84 -4.92 10.76
N THR A 316 -3.75 -4.36 10.26
CA THR A 316 -3.31 -3.00 10.60
C THR A 316 -3.69 -1.97 9.53
N TYR A 317 -4.47 -2.37 8.52
CA TYR A 317 -4.96 -1.54 7.43
C TYR A 317 -6.49 -1.46 7.46
N SER A 318 -7.05 -0.43 6.82
CA SER A 318 -8.50 -0.33 6.58
C SER A 318 -8.83 -0.95 5.22
N PRO A 319 -9.87 -1.80 5.11
CA PRO A 319 -10.29 -2.41 3.84
C PRO A 319 -10.66 -1.38 2.77
N SER A 320 -11.35 -0.29 3.16
CA SER A 320 -11.42 0.92 2.34
C SER A 320 -10.29 1.86 2.78
N HIS A 321 -9.47 2.30 1.83
CA HIS A 321 -8.24 3.04 2.17
C HIS A 321 -7.82 4.02 1.08
N TYR A 322 -6.94 4.94 1.42
CA TYR A 322 -6.25 5.80 0.47
C TYR A 322 -5.03 5.10 -0.11
N GLY A 323 -4.69 5.40 -1.36
CA GLY A 323 -3.55 4.80 -2.04
C GLY A 323 -3.20 5.53 -3.34
N GLU A 324 -2.43 4.86 -4.21
CA GLU A 324 -1.78 5.47 -5.39
C GLU A 324 -0.91 6.64 -4.97
N VAL A 325 0.26 6.28 -4.47
CA VAL A 325 1.19 7.20 -3.83
C VAL A 325 1.92 8.07 -4.85
N MET A 326 1.78 9.38 -4.72
CA MET A 326 2.47 10.38 -5.52
C MET A 326 3.64 10.94 -4.71
N PRO A 327 4.91 10.59 -5.05
CA PRO A 327 6.06 11.11 -4.34
C PRO A 327 6.31 12.58 -4.70
N TYR A 328 6.90 13.33 -3.77
CA TYR A 328 7.30 14.72 -3.98
C TYR A 328 8.57 15.07 -3.20
N ARG A 329 9.19 16.19 -3.58
CA ARG A 329 10.32 16.82 -2.87
C ARG A 329 9.96 18.27 -2.59
N LEU A 330 10.17 18.73 -1.36
CA LEU A 330 10.03 20.10 -0.97
C LEU A 330 11.23 20.93 -1.48
N PRO A 331 11.03 22.10 -2.11
CA PRO A 331 12.11 22.80 -2.81
C PRO A 331 13.15 23.46 -1.90
N ASN A 332 12.77 23.90 -0.69
CA ASN A 332 13.66 24.66 0.19
C ASN A 332 14.43 23.80 1.20
N THR A 333 13.84 22.66 1.64
CA THR A 333 14.44 21.76 2.63
C THR A 333 14.92 20.44 2.01
N ASN A 334 14.54 20.14 0.77
CA ASN A 334 14.73 18.84 0.13
C ASN A 334 14.06 17.64 0.85
N ILE A 335 13.20 17.88 1.83
CA ILE A 335 12.40 16.84 2.48
C ILE A 335 11.58 16.10 1.42
N LEU A 336 11.56 14.79 1.54
CA LEU A 336 10.80 13.91 0.68
C LEU A 336 9.47 13.55 1.33
N GLY A 337 8.47 13.29 0.50
CA GLY A 337 7.19 12.79 0.98
C GLY A 337 6.38 12.10 -0.12
N SER A 338 5.24 11.61 0.27
CA SER A 338 4.26 10.98 -0.58
C SER A 338 2.85 11.39 -0.17
N ILE A 339 1.97 11.57 -1.16
CA ILE A 339 0.55 11.90 -0.95
C ILE A 339 -0.30 10.95 -1.77
N CYS A 340 -1.33 10.36 -1.16
CA CYS A 340 -2.31 9.53 -1.87
C CYS A 340 -3.18 10.37 -2.80
N SER A 341 -3.46 9.84 -4.00
CA SER A 341 -4.33 10.48 -4.99
C SER A 341 -5.64 9.74 -5.21
N LYS A 342 -5.77 8.50 -4.70
CA LYS A 342 -6.96 7.66 -4.84
C LYS A 342 -7.55 7.28 -3.49
N TYR A 343 -8.87 7.06 -3.52
CA TYR A 343 -9.62 6.41 -2.45
C TYR A 343 -10.24 5.13 -3.00
N PHE A 344 -9.93 4.02 -2.38
CA PHE A 344 -10.45 2.69 -2.70
C PHE A 344 -11.52 2.32 -1.69
N VAL A 345 -12.70 1.95 -2.19
CA VAL A 345 -13.83 1.53 -1.35
C VAL A 345 -14.11 0.06 -1.62
N ARG A 346 -14.12 -0.74 -0.56
CA ARG A 346 -14.35 -2.19 -0.63
C ARG A 346 -15.71 -2.54 -1.25
N PRO A 347 -15.87 -3.76 -1.84
CA PRO A 347 -17.15 -4.24 -2.38
C PRO A 347 -18.28 -4.27 -1.33
N ASP A 348 -18.01 -4.80 -0.15
CA ASP A 348 -18.98 -4.80 0.95
C ASP A 348 -19.19 -3.40 1.52
N ARG A 349 -20.25 -2.75 1.04
CA ARG A 349 -20.60 -1.37 1.40
C ARG A 349 -21.11 -1.22 2.84
N ALA A 350 -21.67 -2.27 3.43
CA ALA A 350 -22.12 -2.25 4.81
C ALA A 350 -20.94 -2.07 5.79
N HIS A 351 -19.76 -2.55 5.38
CA HIS A 351 -18.52 -2.51 6.14
C HIS A 351 -17.47 -1.53 5.57
N ALA A 352 -17.88 -0.57 4.72
CA ALA A 352 -16.95 0.36 4.05
C ALA A 352 -16.16 1.25 5.01
N GLU A 353 -16.69 1.53 6.20
CA GLU A 353 -16.07 2.39 7.21
C GLU A 353 -15.22 1.63 8.25
N ASP A 354 -15.12 0.30 8.12
CA ASP A 354 -14.30 -0.52 9.01
C ASP A 354 -12.82 -0.09 8.92
N LYS A 355 -12.19 0.01 10.09
CA LYS A 355 -10.78 0.44 10.19
C LYS A 355 -9.82 -0.75 10.15
N THR A 356 -10.33 -1.95 10.33
CA THR A 356 -9.58 -3.20 10.34
C THR A 356 -10.35 -4.28 9.59
N LEU A 357 -9.63 -5.30 9.14
CA LEU A 357 -10.20 -6.55 8.66
C LEU A 357 -9.90 -7.64 9.70
N GLU A 358 -10.94 -8.11 10.34
CA GLU A 358 -10.81 -9.22 11.31
C GLU A 358 -10.63 -10.55 10.57
N PRO A 359 -9.79 -11.48 11.05
CA PRO A 359 -9.74 -12.82 10.48
C PRO A 359 -11.03 -13.60 10.83
N ASP A 360 -11.39 -14.60 10.00
CA ASP A 360 -12.49 -15.52 10.31
C ASP A 360 -12.12 -16.43 11.50
N VAL A 361 -10.83 -16.81 11.56
CA VAL A 361 -10.28 -17.59 12.66
C VAL A 361 -9.03 -16.92 13.18
N PRO A 362 -9.08 -16.29 14.35
CA PRO A 362 -7.91 -15.71 15.00
C PRO A 362 -6.86 -16.78 15.33
N ILE A 363 -5.61 -16.56 14.90
CA ILE A 363 -4.45 -17.43 15.17
C ILE A 363 -3.28 -16.55 15.63
N ASP A 364 -2.60 -16.95 16.69
CA ASP A 364 -1.34 -16.34 17.09
C ASP A 364 -0.21 -16.80 16.16
N LEU A 365 0.29 -15.87 15.35
CA LEU A 365 1.37 -16.12 14.40
C LEU A 365 2.77 -15.96 15.00
N SER A 366 2.91 -15.72 16.30
CA SER A 366 4.22 -15.62 16.97
C SER A 366 4.88 -17.00 17.14
N ASP A 367 4.10 -18.04 17.40
CA ASP A 367 4.53 -19.44 17.39
C ASP A 367 4.14 -20.10 16.05
N LYS A 368 5.13 -20.22 15.17
CA LYS A 368 4.93 -20.74 13.81
C LYS A 368 4.48 -22.21 13.76
N GLN A 369 5.00 -23.03 14.67
CA GLN A 369 4.63 -24.43 14.73
C GLN A 369 3.18 -24.60 15.19
N ALA A 370 2.79 -23.95 16.28
CA ALA A 370 1.42 -23.99 16.78
C ALA A 370 0.42 -23.38 15.77
N ALA A 371 0.81 -22.29 15.07
CA ALA A 371 0.01 -21.69 14.00
C ALA A 371 -0.20 -22.66 12.84
N TRP A 372 0.86 -23.33 12.39
CA TRP A 372 0.78 -24.33 11.33
C TRP A 372 -0.15 -25.49 11.70
N GLU A 373 -0.03 -26.04 12.90
CA GLU A 373 -0.91 -27.11 13.39
C GLU A 373 -2.39 -26.69 13.42
N GLN A 374 -2.68 -25.41 13.75
CA GLN A 374 -4.05 -24.88 13.67
C GLN A 374 -4.53 -24.80 12.22
N ILE A 375 -3.69 -24.32 11.29
CA ILE A 375 -4.01 -24.28 9.86
C ILE A 375 -4.30 -25.68 9.32
N LEU A 376 -3.50 -26.69 9.68
CA LEU A 376 -3.74 -28.09 9.29
C LEU A 376 -5.08 -28.62 9.82
N ARG A 377 -5.49 -28.23 11.05
CA ARG A 377 -6.82 -28.60 11.58
C ARG A 377 -7.95 -27.97 10.77
N ILE A 378 -7.81 -26.69 10.40
CA ILE A 378 -8.79 -25.96 9.57
C ILE A 378 -8.84 -26.55 8.14
N ALA A 379 -7.70 -26.96 7.60
CA ALA A 379 -7.63 -27.58 6.27
C ALA A 379 -8.42 -28.89 6.18
N LYS A 380 -8.51 -29.66 7.29
CA LYS A 380 -9.21 -30.95 7.37
C LYS A 380 -10.74 -30.83 7.56
N GLN A 381 -11.25 -29.69 7.97
CA GLN A 381 -12.69 -29.41 8.09
C GLN A 381 -13.34 -29.15 6.73
#